data_5602e6d5838a45a1d7edbefad33ac671
#
_entry.id   5602e6d5838a45a1d7edbefad33ac671
#
_cell.length_a   1.000
_cell.length_b   1.000
_cell.length_c   1.000
_cell.angle_alpha   90.00
_cell.angle_beta   90.00
_cell.angle_gamma   90.00
#
_symmetry.space_group_name_H-M   'P 1'
#
loop_
_entity.id
_entity.type
_entity.pdbx_description
1 polymer ?
#
loop_
_entity_poly.entity_id
_entity_poly.type
_entity_poly.pdbx_seq_one_letter_code
_entity_poly.pdbx_strand_id
1 'polypeptide(L)'
;MARGRRYRSRTGGIVFLLVAVVSSFFILCSVQEKYGYNFGLPDLSLPGLEDLLGELEVPPPEKKPASSPVTLRENLEVHFLDVGQAESILILAPEKTVLIDAGENDQGDLVVRYLKKQGVSSIDLLIGTHPHSDHIGGMDVELKKMPVETVVLPELPDDLIPATVTFTDLLEAIDQAGLEITPAVPGDQYDLGGKAQLTILGPLEDYD
;
A
#
# COMPACT_ATOMS: atom_id res chain seq x y z
N MET A 1 -1.44 52.69 4.28
CA MET A 1 -0.55 51.56 4.51
C MET A 1 -0.90 50.92 5.86
N ALA A 2 -1.65 49.83 5.88
CA ALA A 2 -2.04 49.12 7.09
C ALA A 2 -1.32 47.76 7.11
N ARG A 3 -0.40 47.58 8.07
CA ARG A 3 0.29 46.33 8.32
C ARG A 3 -0.64 45.35 9.05
N GLY A 4 -1.10 44.30 8.38
CA GLY A 4 -1.83 43.18 8.99
C GLY A 4 -0.92 42.36 9.90
N ARG A 5 -1.20 42.39 11.21
CA ARG A 5 -0.57 41.48 12.22
C ARG A 5 -1.12 40.08 12.02
N ARG A 6 -0.28 39.11 11.59
CA ARG A 6 -0.61 37.68 11.63
C ARG A 6 -0.62 37.21 13.08
N TYR A 7 -1.80 36.84 13.55
CA TYR A 7 -1.99 36.17 14.86
C TYR A 7 -1.53 34.72 14.72
N ARG A 8 -0.38 34.41 15.29
CA ARG A 8 0.15 33.04 15.35
C ARG A 8 -0.47 32.35 16.55
N SER A 9 -1.42 31.43 16.32
CA SER A 9 -2.08 30.65 17.38
C SER A 9 -1.03 29.84 18.14
N ARG A 10 -0.81 30.19 19.42
CA ARG A 10 0.06 29.44 20.35
C ARG A 10 -0.55 28.12 20.82
N THR A 11 -1.84 27.91 20.63
CA THR A 11 -2.58 26.73 21.07
C THR A 11 -2.24 25.47 20.27
N GLY A 12 -2.01 25.55 18.95
CA GLY A 12 -1.68 24.39 18.12
C GLY A 12 -0.36 23.71 18.51
N GLY A 13 0.65 24.49 18.91
CA GLY A 13 1.96 23.95 19.31
C GLY A 13 1.92 23.19 20.66
N ILE A 14 1.08 23.65 21.60
CA ILE A 14 0.96 23.01 22.92
C ILE A 14 0.22 21.68 22.82
N VAL A 15 -0.84 21.62 21.99
CA VAL A 15 -1.58 20.38 21.74
C VAL A 15 -0.68 19.34 21.05
N PHE A 16 0.10 19.76 20.06
CA PHE A 16 1.02 18.84 19.36
C PHE A 16 2.12 18.31 20.29
N LEU A 17 2.65 19.15 21.17
CA LEU A 17 3.66 18.74 22.16
C LEU A 17 3.07 17.74 23.18
N LEU A 18 1.85 17.97 23.65
CA LEU A 18 1.17 17.07 24.58
C LEU A 18 0.89 15.70 23.95
N VAL A 19 0.42 15.66 22.72
CA VAL A 19 0.18 14.40 21.99
C VAL A 19 1.48 13.63 21.80
N ALA A 20 2.57 14.30 21.40
CA ALA A 20 3.87 13.65 21.22
C ALA A 20 4.43 13.07 22.54
N VAL A 21 4.30 13.80 23.64
CA VAL A 21 4.76 13.35 24.97
C VAL A 21 3.94 12.13 25.45
N VAL A 22 2.62 12.17 25.29
CA VAL A 22 1.74 11.06 25.66
C VAL A 22 2.02 9.82 24.81
N SER A 23 2.18 9.98 23.49
CA SER A 23 2.52 8.86 22.61
C SER A 23 3.87 8.23 22.95
N SER A 24 4.90 9.05 23.19
CA SER A 24 6.22 8.56 23.61
C SER A 24 6.18 7.81 24.94
N PHE A 25 5.36 8.27 25.88
CA PHE A 25 5.18 7.60 27.17
C PHE A 25 4.52 6.21 27.00
N PHE A 26 3.48 6.09 26.18
CA PHE A 26 2.84 4.80 25.91
C PHE A 26 3.78 3.83 25.21
N ILE A 27 4.60 4.29 24.26
CA ILE A 27 5.61 3.45 23.60
C ILE A 27 6.63 2.92 24.61
N LEU A 28 7.13 3.76 25.52
CA LEU A 28 8.06 3.36 26.55
C LEU A 28 7.45 2.34 27.54
N CYS A 29 6.19 2.51 27.93
CA CYS A 29 5.48 1.53 28.77
C CYS A 29 5.34 0.18 28.05
N SER A 30 4.97 0.18 26.76
CA SER A 30 4.85 -1.05 25.98
C SER A 30 6.18 -1.78 25.81
N VAL A 31 7.28 -1.05 25.65
CA VAL A 31 8.64 -1.62 25.57
C VAL A 31 9.07 -2.20 26.92
N GLN A 32 8.76 -1.52 28.02
CA GLN A 32 9.03 -2.02 29.38
C GLN A 32 8.33 -3.35 29.64
N GLU A 33 7.03 -3.45 29.28
CA GLU A 33 6.24 -4.66 29.46
C GLU A 33 6.68 -5.81 28.56
N LYS A 34 6.97 -5.53 27.29
CA LYS A 34 7.30 -6.56 26.30
C LYS A 34 8.71 -7.10 26.43
N TYR A 35 9.67 -6.27 26.82
CA TYR A 35 11.10 -6.60 26.82
C TYR A 35 11.75 -6.62 28.21
N GLY A 36 11.00 -6.34 29.27
CA GLY A 36 11.50 -6.39 30.65
C GLY A 36 12.50 -5.27 31.04
N TYR A 37 12.57 -4.20 30.24
CA TYR A 37 13.41 -3.03 30.58
C TYR A 37 12.72 -2.20 31.66
N ASN A 38 13.40 -1.89 32.74
CA ASN A 38 12.87 -1.03 33.79
C ASN A 38 13.36 0.41 33.61
N PHE A 39 12.49 1.26 33.06
CA PHE A 39 12.76 2.70 32.86
C PHE A 39 12.39 3.54 34.10
N GLY A 40 11.99 2.92 35.21
CA GLY A 40 11.58 3.62 36.42
C GLY A 40 10.30 4.46 36.24
N LEU A 41 9.49 4.15 35.26
CA LEU A 41 8.20 4.81 35.06
C LEU A 41 7.20 4.35 36.13
N PRO A 42 6.39 5.27 36.69
CA PRO A 42 5.36 4.88 37.65
C PRO A 42 4.32 3.98 36.98
N ASP A 43 3.85 3.01 37.74
CA ASP A 43 2.70 2.18 37.30
C ASP A 43 1.44 3.06 37.32
N LEU A 44 1.08 3.57 36.15
CA LEU A 44 -0.13 4.34 35.92
C LEU A 44 -1.28 3.40 35.56
N SER A 45 -1.67 2.55 36.48
CA SER A 45 -3.01 1.97 36.44
C SER A 45 -4.00 3.10 36.71
N LEU A 46 -4.54 3.70 35.65
CA LEU A 46 -5.63 4.68 35.77
C LEU A 46 -6.92 3.90 36.00
N PRO A 47 -7.46 3.88 37.24
CA PRO A 47 -8.75 3.24 37.51
C PRO A 47 -9.84 4.00 36.73
N GLY A 48 -10.54 3.32 35.85
CA GLY A 48 -11.58 3.91 35.00
C GLY A 48 -11.24 4.05 33.53
N LEU A 49 -10.00 3.75 33.11
CA LEU A 49 -9.66 3.76 31.69
C LEU A 49 -10.34 2.59 30.94
N GLU A 50 -10.50 1.44 31.60
CA GLU A 50 -11.21 0.29 31.04
C GLU A 50 -12.69 0.56 30.82
N ASP A 51 -13.32 1.33 31.74
CA ASP A 51 -14.72 1.76 31.58
C ASP A 51 -14.90 2.78 30.46
N LEU A 52 -13.90 3.64 30.23
CA LEU A 52 -13.92 4.62 29.13
C LEU A 52 -13.62 4.01 27.76
N LEU A 53 -12.78 2.98 27.71
CA LEU A 53 -12.47 2.23 26.50
C LEU A 53 -13.56 1.21 26.15
N GLY A 54 -14.33 0.74 27.15
CA GLY A 54 -15.47 -0.15 26.96
C GLY A 54 -16.67 0.50 26.25
N GLU A 55 -16.78 1.83 26.28
CA GLU A 55 -17.82 2.57 25.54
C GLU A 55 -17.40 2.94 24.10
N LEU A 56 -16.12 2.78 23.76
CA LEU A 56 -15.70 2.84 22.36
C LEU A 56 -15.98 1.47 21.72
N GLU A 57 -17.22 1.24 21.30
CA GLU A 57 -17.52 0.19 20.33
C GLU A 57 -16.69 0.46 19.08
N VAL A 58 -15.49 -0.15 19.03
CA VAL A 58 -14.76 -0.26 17.76
C VAL A 58 -15.66 -1.13 16.90
N PRO A 59 -16.29 -0.59 15.83
CA PRO A 59 -17.08 -1.41 14.95
C PRO A 59 -16.19 -2.58 14.50
N PRO A 60 -16.71 -3.83 14.49
CA PRO A 60 -15.93 -4.95 13.99
C PRO A 60 -15.39 -4.56 12.63
N PRO A 61 -14.12 -4.93 12.28
CA PRO A 61 -13.54 -4.58 11.00
C PRO A 61 -14.57 -4.92 9.94
N GLU A 62 -14.98 -3.92 9.17
CA GLU A 62 -15.94 -4.13 8.08
C GLU A 62 -15.41 -5.31 7.28
N LYS A 63 -16.18 -6.39 7.22
CA LYS A 63 -15.86 -7.49 6.33
C LYS A 63 -15.68 -6.85 4.97
N LYS A 64 -14.43 -6.89 4.46
CA LYS A 64 -14.09 -6.50 3.10
C LYS A 64 -15.29 -6.91 2.22
N PRO A 65 -15.89 -6.00 1.46
CA PRO A 65 -17.07 -6.34 0.67
C PRO A 65 -16.74 -7.60 -0.10
N ALA A 66 -17.62 -8.60 0.01
CA ALA A 66 -17.47 -9.83 -0.73
C ALA A 66 -17.17 -9.46 -2.18
N SER A 67 -16.09 -10.02 -2.71
CA SER A 67 -15.63 -9.78 -4.08
C SER A 67 -16.85 -9.66 -5.01
N SER A 68 -16.91 -8.59 -5.78
CA SER A 68 -17.91 -8.44 -6.85
C SER A 68 -17.95 -9.75 -7.63
N PRO A 69 -19.12 -10.15 -8.16
CA PRO A 69 -19.22 -11.43 -8.84
C PRO A 69 -18.12 -11.51 -9.89
N VAL A 70 -17.20 -12.45 -9.70
CA VAL A 70 -16.11 -12.72 -10.64
C VAL A 70 -16.82 -13.11 -11.94
N THR A 71 -16.76 -12.24 -12.94
CA THR A 71 -17.17 -12.62 -14.28
C THR A 71 -16.13 -13.62 -14.77
N LEU A 72 -16.44 -14.90 -14.65
CA LEU A 72 -15.56 -15.95 -15.15
C LEU A 72 -15.32 -15.71 -16.65
N ARG A 73 -14.10 -15.38 -17.00
CA ARG A 73 -13.67 -15.23 -18.40
C ARG A 73 -13.31 -16.61 -18.93
N GLU A 74 -13.72 -16.92 -20.16
CA GLU A 74 -13.36 -18.20 -20.77
C GLU A 74 -11.92 -18.21 -21.29
N ASN A 75 -11.36 -17.03 -21.55
CA ASN A 75 -10.06 -16.84 -22.19
C ASN A 75 -9.12 -16.01 -21.32
N LEU A 76 -7.84 -16.19 -21.56
CA LEU A 76 -6.78 -15.30 -21.11
C LEU A 76 -6.62 -14.16 -22.14
N GLU A 77 -6.67 -12.93 -21.70
CA GLU A 77 -6.40 -11.75 -22.51
C GLU A 77 -5.22 -10.98 -21.93
N VAL A 78 -4.29 -10.56 -22.76
CA VAL A 78 -3.14 -9.74 -22.38
C VAL A 78 -3.20 -8.43 -23.14
N HIS A 79 -3.26 -7.31 -22.42
CA HIS A 79 -3.36 -5.97 -22.98
C HIS A 79 -2.08 -5.22 -22.68
N PHE A 80 -1.39 -4.75 -23.71
CA PHE A 80 -0.29 -3.80 -23.59
C PHE A 80 -0.87 -2.40 -23.72
N LEU A 81 -0.76 -1.59 -22.66
CA LEU A 81 -1.35 -0.27 -22.61
C LEU A 81 -0.41 0.75 -23.27
N ASP A 82 -0.98 1.67 -24.05
CA ASP A 82 -0.22 2.80 -24.59
C ASP A 82 -0.09 3.88 -23.49
N VAL A 83 1.01 3.80 -22.78
CA VAL A 83 1.42 4.71 -21.70
C VAL A 83 2.66 5.54 -22.08
N GLY A 84 2.94 5.66 -23.40
CA GLY A 84 4.08 6.40 -23.91
C GLY A 84 5.39 5.65 -23.73
N GLN A 85 6.45 6.34 -23.27
CA GLN A 85 7.76 5.74 -23.01
C GLN A 85 7.78 5.12 -21.59
N ALA A 86 6.91 4.13 -21.36
CA ALA A 86 6.70 3.50 -20.08
C ALA A 86 6.08 2.11 -20.28
N GLU A 87 5.84 1.37 -19.21
CA GLU A 87 5.23 0.04 -19.30
C GLU A 87 3.98 -0.07 -18.44
N SER A 88 2.95 -0.75 -18.98
CA SER A 88 1.79 -1.20 -18.23
C SER A 88 1.11 -2.34 -18.98
N ILE A 89 0.94 -3.50 -18.32
CA ILE A 89 0.36 -4.70 -18.91
C ILE A 89 -0.80 -5.17 -18.04
N LEU A 90 -2.00 -5.24 -18.62
CA LEU A 90 -3.16 -5.83 -17.97
C LEU A 90 -3.37 -7.25 -18.45
N ILE A 91 -3.45 -8.20 -17.54
CA ILE A 91 -3.81 -9.59 -17.80
C ILE A 91 -5.19 -9.85 -17.21
N LEU A 92 -6.12 -10.20 -18.07
CA LEU A 92 -7.46 -10.63 -17.71
C LEU A 92 -7.54 -12.14 -17.85
N ALA A 93 -7.45 -12.82 -16.74
CA ALA A 93 -7.52 -14.27 -16.66
C ALA A 93 -8.92 -14.76 -16.23
N PRO A 94 -9.21 -16.06 -16.32
CA PRO A 94 -10.51 -16.61 -15.94
C PRO A 94 -11.01 -16.21 -14.55
N GLU A 95 -10.12 -16.18 -13.55
CA GLU A 95 -10.47 -15.92 -12.16
C GLU A 95 -9.73 -14.73 -11.54
N LYS A 96 -8.70 -14.20 -12.22
CA LYS A 96 -7.82 -13.18 -11.69
C LYS A 96 -7.56 -12.05 -12.68
N THR A 97 -7.42 -10.86 -12.14
CA THR A 97 -6.96 -9.67 -12.85
C THR A 97 -5.57 -9.33 -12.35
N VAL A 98 -4.60 -9.26 -13.25
CA VAL A 98 -3.22 -8.88 -12.93
C VAL A 98 -2.89 -7.59 -13.66
N LEU A 99 -2.31 -6.63 -12.96
CA LEU A 99 -1.69 -5.45 -13.54
C LEU A 99 -0.19 -5.51 -13.26
N ILE A 100 0.61 -5.45 -14.32
CA ILE A 100 2.06 -5.39 -14.24
C ILE A 100 2.48 -4.01 -14.70
N ASP A 101 3.13 -3.27 -13.82
CA ASP A 101 3.52 -1.87 -14.01
C ASP A 101 2.32 -0.94 -14.32
N ALA A 102 2.51 0.35 -14.18
CA ALA A 102 1.44 1.34 -14.24
C ALA A 102 1.84 2.64 -14.97
N GLY A 103 2.93 2.58 -15.74
CA GLY A 103 3.45 3.73 -16.47
C GLY A 103 4.08 4.80 -15.57
N GLU A 104 4.30 5.99 -16.15
CA GLU A 104 4.83 7.17 -15.46
C GLU A 104 3.85 7.73 -14.43
N ASN A 105 4.34 8.61 -13.54
CA ASN A 105 3.55 9.24 -12.47
C ASN A 105 2.25 9.93 -12.94
N ASP A 106 2.20 10.42 -14.17
CA ASP A 106 1.02 11.07 -14.74
C ASP A 106 0.09 10.12 -15.51
N GLN A 107 0.45 8.82 -15.62
CA GLN A 107 -0.31 7.83 -16.39
C GLN A 107 -1.29 7.00 -15.55
N GLY A 108 -1.18 6.98 -14.22
CA GLY A 108 -2.05 6.18 -13.36
C GLY A 108 -3.55 6.40 -13.62
N ASP A 109 -3.97 7.64 -13.83
CA ASP A 109 -5.37 7.94 -14.20
C ASP A 109 -5.79 7.36 -15.55
N LEU A 110 -4.87 7.27 -16.51
CA LEU A 110 -5.13 6.62 -17.80
C LEU A 110 -5.31 5.13 -17.60
N VAL A 111 -4.41 4.49 -16.85
CA VAL A 111 -4.45 3.06 -16.56
C VAL A 111 -5.76 2.71 -15.83
N VAL A 112 -6.11 3.42 -14.76
CA VAL A 112 -7.38 3.20 -14.03
C VAL A 112 -8.60 3.34 -14.94
N ARG A 113 -8.63 4.35 -15.82
CA ARG A 113 -9.73 4.50 -16.80
C ARG A 113 -9.80 3.32 -17.76
N TYR A 114 -8.64 2.83 -18.21
CA TYR A 114 -8.57 1.67 -19.10
C TYR A 114 -9.10 0.41 -18.41
N LEU A 115 -8.64 0.11 -17.19
CA LEU A 115 -9.11 -1.01 -16.39
C LEU A 115 -10.64 -0.98 -16.23
N LYS A 116 -11.20 0.17 -15.82
CA LYS A 116 -12.65 0.34 -15.68
C LYS A 116 -13.40 0.14 -16.99
N LYS A 117 -12.83 0.58 -18.13
CA LYS A 117 -13.42 0.35 -19.47
C LYS A 117 -13.44 -1.14 -19.85
N GLN A 118 -12.47 -1.93 -19.37
CA GLN A 118 -12.45 -3.38 -19.53
C GLN A 118 -13.34 -4.12 -18.53
N GLY A 119 -14.08 -3.40 -17.69
CA GLY A 119 -14.97 -3.98 -16.69
C GLY A 119 -14.24 -4.48 -15.44
N VAL A 120 -12.99 -4.08 -15.23
CA VAL A 120 -12.21 -4.41 -14.03
C VAL A 120 -12.70 -3.57 -12.85
N SER A 121 -13.10 -4.24 -11.78
CA SER A 121 -13.54 -3.60 -10.52
C SER A 121 -12.51 -3.70 -9.40
N SER A 122 -11.59 -4.66 -9.50
CA SER A 122 -10.49 -4.88 -8.53
C SER A 122 -9.30 -5.50 -9.24
N ILE A 123 -8.12 -5.33 -8.65
CA ILE A 123 -6.87 -5.92 -9.10
C ILE A 123 -6.49 -7.01 -8.09
N ASP A 124 -6.37 -8.27 -8.54
CA ASP A 124 -5.95 -9.37 -7.66
C ASP A 124 -4.45 -9.34 -7.40
N LEU A 125 -3.65 -9.07 -8.44
CA LEU A 125 -2.20 -8.92 -8.34
C LEU A 125 -1.76 -7.62 -9.00
N LEU A 126 -1.16 -6.72 -8.23
CA LEU A 126 -0.48 -5.53 -8.71
C LEU A 126 1.03 -5.77 -8.59
N ILE A 127 1.71 -5.90 -9.71
CA ILE A 127 3.12 -6.28 -9.79
C ILE A 127 3.93 -5.11 -10.29
N GLY A 128 4.91 -4.63 -9.51
CA GLY A 128 5.92 -3.69 -9.98
C GLY A 128 7.20 -4.45 -10.32
N THR A 129 7.67 -4.29 -11.56
CA THR A 129 8.85 -5.03 -12.04
C THR A 129 10.14 -4.50 -11.45
N HIS A 130 10.29 -3.18 -11.40
CA HIS A 130 11.41 -2.50 -10.78
C HIS A 130 11.07 -1.03 -10.47
N PRO A 131 11.80 -0.37 -9.56
CA PRO A 131 11.35 0.88 -8.94
C PRO A 131 11.69 2.15 -9.75
N HIS A 132 11.60 2.10 -11.07
CA HIS A 132 11.71 3.28 -11.92
C HIS A 132 10.33 3.91 -12.18
N SER A 133 10.29 5.24 -12.38
CA SER A 133 9.04 5.98 -12.53
C SER A 133 8.22 5.57 -13.75
N ASP A 134 8.87 5.17 -14.83
CA ASP A 134 8.23 4.67 -16.05
C ASP A 134 7.59 3.26 -15.89
N HIS A 135 7.72 2.65 -14.72
CA HIS A 135 7.12 1.37 -14.36
C HIS A 135 6.15 1.50 -13.18
N ILE A 136 6.63 2.03 -12.06
CA ILE A 136 5.81 2.09 -10.84
C ILE A 136 5.09 3.43 -10.64
N GLY A 137 5.26 4.38 -11.57
CA GLY A 137 4.83 5.76 -11.40
C GLY A 137 3.34 5.94 -11.15
N GLY A 138 2.50 5.14 -11.80
CA GLY A 138 1.05 5.20 -11.64
C GLY A 138 0.49 4.35 -10.49
N MET A 139 1.28 3.42 -9.92
CA MET A 139 0.78 2.40 -8.97
C MET A 139 0.13 2.98 -7.72
N ASP A 140 0.58 4.12 -7.23
CA ASP A 140 -0.05 4.82 -6.11
C ASP A 140 -1.48 5.28 -6.43
N VAL A 141 -1.75 5.61 -7.70
CA VAL A 141 -3.07 6.02 -8.18
C VAL A 141 -4.01 4.80 -8.26
N GLU A 142 -3.53 3.65 -8.74
CA GLU A 142 -4.29 2.40 -8.74
C GLU A 142 -4.68 2.00 -7.32
N LEU A 143 -3.73 2.01 -6.38
CA LEU A 143 -3.96 1.69 -4.95
C LEU A 143 -4.99 2.62 -4.30
N LYS A 144 -4.98 3.91 -4.65
CA LYS A 144 -5.93 4.91 -4.14
C LYS A 144 -7.32 4.81 -4.76
N LYS A 145 -7.45 4.29 -6.00
CA LYS A 145 -8.69 4.37 -6.80
C LYS A 145 -9.35 3.04 -7.08
N MET A 146 -8.67 1.93 -6.80
CA MET A 146 -9.17 0.58 -7.04
C MET A 146 -8.83 -0.33 -5.86
N PRO A 147 -9.69 -1.28 -5.51
CA PRO A 147 -9.33 -2.35 -4.59
C PRO A 147 -8.20 -3.19 -5.17
N VAL A 148 -7.13 -3.39 -4.40
CA VAL A 148 -6.00 -4.26 -4.73
C VAL A 148 -5.94 -5.34 -3.66
N GLU A 149 -5.75 -6.61 -4.04
CA GLU A 149 -5.65 -7.72 -3.11
C GLU A 149 -4.21 -7.97 -2.67
N THR A 150 -3.27 -7.99 -3.63
CA THR A 150 -1.87 -8.30 -3.37
C THR A 150 -0.97 -7.37 -4.18
N VAL A 151 0.06 -6.82 -3.53
CA VAL A 151 1.14 -6.07 -4.18
C VAL A 151 2.39 -6.93 -4.17
N VAL A 152 2.99 -7.12 -5.34
CA VAL A 152 4.21 -7.90 -5.54
C VAL A 152 5.31 -6.97 -6.04
N LEU A 153 6.41 -6.88 -5.30
CA LEU A 153 7.60 -6.09 -5.67
C LEU A 153 8.87 -6.93 -5.48
N PRO A 154 9.93 -6.67 -6.24
CA PRO A 154 11.21 -7.31 -5.98
C PRO A 154 11.75 -6.89 -4.62
N GLU A 155 12.40 -7.80 -3.91
CA GLU A 155 13.20 -7.48 -2.76
C GLU A 155 14.50 -6.82 -3.22
N LEU A 156 14.76 -5.62 -2.73
CA LEU A 156 15.93 -4.85 -3.10
C LEU A 156 16.95 -4.87 -1.98
N PRO A 157 18.26 -5.04 -2.28
CA PRO A 157 19.32 -4.78 -1.32
C PRO A 157 19.24 -3.36 -0.78
N ASP A 158 19.64 -3.15 0.48
CA ASP A 158 19.52 -1.86 1.18
C ASP A 158 20.18 -0.69 0.42
N ASP A 159 21.27 -0.95 -0.27
CA ASP A 159 22.01 0.03 -1.07
C ASP A 159 21.39 0.34 -2.43
N LEU A 160 20.41 -0.45 -2.87
CA LEU A 160 19.66 -0.27 -4.09
C LEU A 160 18.24 0.26 -3.87
N ILE A 161 17.83 0.47 -2.63
CA ILE A 161 16.52 1.06 -2.31
C ILE A 161 16.49 2.51 -2.79
N PRO A 162 15.58 2.87 -3.74
CA PRO A 162 15.56 4.23 -4.27
C PRO A 162 15.04 5.24 -3.25
N ALA A 163 15.70 6.39 -3.20
CA ALA A 163 15.23 7.56 -2.43
C ALA A 163 14.41 8.51 -3.33
N THR A 164 13.62 7.98 -4.25
CA THR A 164 12.79 8.78 -5.16
C THR A 164 11.42 9.06 -4.55
N VAL A 165 10.81 10.19 -4.95
CA VAL A 165 9.44 10.54 -4.53
C VAL A 165 8.46 9.47 -5.00
N THR A 166 8.58 9.01 -6.24
CA THR A 166 7.75 7.94 -6.81
C THR A 166 7.71 6.68 -5.96
N PHE A 167 8.89 6.20 -5.51
CA PHE A 167 8.96 5.00 -4.69
C PHE A 167 8.39 5.25 -3.28
N THR A 168 8.63 6.44 -2.72
CA THR A 168 8.04 6.83 -1.42
C THR A 168 6.51 6.91 -1.51
N ASP A 169 5.97 7.55 -2.55
CA ASP A 169 4.52 7.67 -2.77
C ASP A 169 3.84 6.30 -2.93
N LEU A 170 4.53 5.35 -3.61
CA LEU A 170 4.07 3.97 -3.73
C LEU A 170 4.00 3.28 -2.36
N LEU A 171 5.08 3.36 -1.56
CA LEU A 171 5.10 2.73 -0.23
C LEU A 171 4.03 3.32 0.69
N GLU A 172 3.84 4.64 0.67
CA GLU A 172 2.77 5.31 1.42
C GLU A 172 1.37 4.86 0.96
N ALA A 173 1.16 4.67 -0.34
CA ALA A 173 -0.11 4.20 -0.87
C ALA A 173 -0.40 2.74 -0.47
N ILE A 174 0.61 1.87 -0.42
CA ILE A 174 0.50 0.49 0.05
C ILE A 174 0.10 0.47 1.53
N ASP A 175 0.78 1.26 2.36
CA ASP A 175 0.49 1.38 3.80
C ASP A 175 -0.94 1.91 4.04
N GLN A 176 -1.35 2.96 3.32
CA GLN A 176 -2.70 3.53 3.40
C GLN A 176 -3.78 2.55 2.95
N ALA A 177 -3.47 1.65 2.01
CA ALA A 177 -4.36 0.57 1.60
C ALA A 177 -4.42 -0.58 2.62
N GLY A 178 -3.57 -0.57 3.65
CA GLY A 178 -3.46 -1.64 4.65
C GLY A 178 -2.93 -2.95 4.07
N LEU A 179 -2.07 -2.86 3.06
CA LEU A 179 -1.47 -4.01 2.39
C LEU A 179 -0.02 -4.20 2.83
N GLU A 180 0.44 -5.44 2.73
CA GLU A 180 1.85 -5.80 2.87
C GLU A 180 2.44 -6.07 1.48
N ILE A 181 3.74 -5.80 1.31
CA ILE A 181 4.46 -6.14 0.09
C ILE A 181 4.78 -7.63 0.11
N THR A 182 4.39 -8.34 -0.94
CA THR A 182 4.81 -9.71 -1.19
C THR A 182 6.10 -9.68 -2.02
N PRO A 183 7.22 -10.23 -1.54
CA PRO A 183 8.44 -10.29 -2.33
C PRO A 183 8.24 -11.12 -3.60
N ALA A 184 8.78 -10.65 -4.73
CA ALA A 184 8.84 -11.41 -5.96
C ALA A 184 9.99 -12.43 -5.88
N VAL A 185 9.67 -13.70 -5.65
CA VAL A 185 10.67 -14.76 -5.57
C VAL A 185 10.66 -15.61 -6.85
N PRO A 186 11.80 -15.80 -7.53
CA PRO A 186 11.87 -16.67 -8.70
C PRO A 186 11.36 -18.07 -8.43
N GLY A 187 10.42 -18.52 -9.26
CA GLY A 187 9.75 -19.82 -9.10
C GLY A 187 8.38 -19.73 -8.44
N ASP A 188 8.02 -18.61 -7.81
CA ASP A 188 6.67 -18.42 -7.27
C ASP A 188 5.64 -18.46 -8.38
N GLN A 189 4.51 -19.08 -8.07
CA GLN A 189 3.45 -19.35 -9.03
C GLN A 189 2.11 -18.86 -8.49
N TYR A 190 1.39 -18.14 -9.32
CA TYR A 190 0.04 -17.65 -9.05
C TYR A 190 -0.93 -18.34 -10.00
N ASP A 191 -1.90 -19.08 -9.46
CA ASP A 191 -3.01 -19.62 -10.24
C ASP A 191 -3.95 -18.50 -10.66
N LEU A 192 -4.17 -18.37 -11.95
CA LEU A 192 -5.05 -17.36 -12.54
C LEU A 192 -6.41 -17.91 -12.97
N GLY A 193 -6.66 -19.18 -12.64
CA GLY A 193 -7.88 -19.91 -13.01
C GLY A 193 -7.80 -20.60 -14.38
N GLY A 194 -8.70 -21.54 -14.60
CA GLY A 194 -8.71 -22.37 -15.81
C GLY A 194 -7.48 -23.25 -15.92
N LYS A 195 -6.52 -22.88 -16.75
CA LYS A 195 -5.19 -23.48 -16.88
C LYS A 195 -4.11 -22.41 -16.95
N ALA A 196 -4.49 -21.19 -16.65
CA ALA A 196 -3.57 -20.07 -16.69
C ALA A 196 -2.79 -19.94 -15.39
N GLN A 197 -1.49 -19.76 -15.49
CA GLN A 197 -0.59 -19.60 -14.37
C GLN A 197 0.42 -18.48 -14.68
N LEU A 198 0.68 -17.63 -13.70
CA LEU A 198 1.78 -16.68 -13.76
C LEU A 198 2.93 -17.23 -12.92
N THR A 199 4.13 -17.19 -13.46
CA THR A 199 5.35 -17.62 -12.75
C THR A 199 6.33 -16.45 -12.70
N ILE A 200 6.85 -16.14 -11.53
CA ILE A 200 7.93 -15.17 -11.34
C ILE A 200 9.23 -15.81 -11.82
N LEU A 201 9.93 -15.17 -12.75
CA LEU A 201 11.19 -15.67 -13.33
C LEU A 201 12.42 -14.91 -12.83
N GLY A 202 12.25 -13.73 -12.28
CA GLY A 202 13.29 -12.85 -11.77
C GLY A 202 12.76 -11.96 -10.65
N PRO A 203 13.63 -11.21 -9.98
CA PRO A 203 15.09 -11.15 -10.22
C PRO A 203 15.80 -12.45 -9.82
N LEU A 204 16.89 -12.78 -10.50
CA LEU A 204 17.79 -13.86 -10.09
C LEU A 204 18.78 -13.30 -9.04
N GLU A 205 19.31 -14.16 -8.17
CA GLU A 205 20.14 -13.76 -7.02
C GLU A 205 21.46 -13.06 -7.42
N ASP A 206 21.90 -13.20 -8.65
CA ASP A 206 23.15 -12.62 -9.17
C ASP A 206 22.84 -11.30 -9.90
N TYR A 207 22.83 -10.19 -9.14
CA TYR A 207 22.95 -8.85 -9.69
C TYR A 207 24.46 -8.56 -9.95
N ASP A 208 25.01 -9.12 -11.04
CA ASP A 208 26.35 -8.77 -11.50
C ASP A 208 26.38 -7.46 -12.31
#